data_828f503f3b74a04758758c914d8c9c67
#
_entry.id   828f503f3b74a04758758c914d8c9c67
#
_cell.length_a   1.000
_cell.length_b   1.000
_cell.length_c   1.000
_cell.angle_alpha   90.00
_cell.angle_beta   90.00
_cell.angle_gamma   90.00
#
_symmetry.space_group_name_H-M   'P 1'
#
loop_
_entity.id
_entity.type
_entity.pdbx_description
1 polymer ?
#
loop_
_entity_poly.entity_id
_entity_poly.type
_entity_poly.pdbx_seq_one_letter_code
_entity_poly.pdbx_strand_id
1 'polypeptide(L)'
;MSFAYAEINLDNLERNVEAIRNILDDGVEILAVVKANAYGHGSIEISKKLSSLNVNNLAVATYEEAMEIKLSGVKSDILILGSITNEEIISSINQGVLFTVYDISQLYFIDSL
;
A
#
# COMPACT_ATOMS: atom_id res chain seq x y z
N MET A 1 18.01 -7.32 -30.76
CA MET A 1 17.31 -7.45 -29.48
C MET A 1 17.85 -6.43 -28.49
N SER A 2 17.00 -5.68 -27.88
CA SER A 2 17.42 -4.76 -26.82
C SER A 2 16.92 -5.27 -25.48
N PHE A 3 17.70 -5.04 -24.45
CA PHE A 3 17.36 -5.36 -23.09
C PHE A 3 17.22 -4.06 -22.31
N ALA A 4 16.12 -3.93 -21.59
CA ALA A 4 15.90 -2.82 -20.69
C ALA A 4 15.58 -3.37 -19.29
N TYR A 5 16.20 -2.78 -18.28
CA TYR A 5 15.92 -3.13 -16.89
C TYR A 5 15.96 -1.88 -16.03
N ALA A 6 15.25 -1.93 -14.91
CA ALA A 6 15.33 -0.89 -13.89
C ALA A 6 16.18 -1.42 -12.73
N GLU A 7 17.18 -0.65 -12.35
CA GLU A 7 18.01 -0.94 -11.19
C GLU A 7 17.51 -0.13 -10.01
N ILE A 8 17.08 -0.81 -8.95
CA ILE A 8 16.50 -0.19 -7.77
C ILE A 8 17.47 -0.28 -6.61
N ASN A 9 17.82 0.85 -6.03
CA ASN A 9 18.70 0.93 -4.88
C ASN A 9 17.87 1.10 -3.60
N LEU A 10 17.73 0.03 -2.83
CA LEU A 10 16.94 0.04 -1.59
C LEU A 10 17.60 0.87 -0.48
N ASP A 11 18.91 1.06 -0.51
CA ASP A 11 19.61 1.93 0.44
C ASP A 11 19.25 3.41 0.19
N ASN A 12 19.05 3.79 -1.07
CA ASN A 12 18.56 5.12 -1.41
C ASN A 12 17.12 5.34 -0.91
N LEU A 13 16.28 4.31 -1.01
CA LEU A 13 14.93 4.36 -0.45
C LEU A 13 14.98 4.59 1.07
N GLU A 14 15.85 3.88 1.77
CA GLU A 14 16.05 4.05 3.22
C GLU A 14 16.47 5.48 3.55
N ARG A 15 17.43 6.03 2.83
CA ARG A 15 17.88 7.41 3.03
C ARG A 15 16.76 8.42 2.78
N ASN A 16 15.91 8.17 1.78
CA ASN A 16 14.77 9.02 1.49
C ASN A 16 13.72 8.97 2.61
N VAL A 17 13.44 7.80 3.15
CA VAL A 17 12.53 7.65 4.30
C VAL A 17 13.08 8.39 5.52
N GLU A 18 14.36 8.24 5.81
CA GLU A 18 15.02 8.94 6.91
C GLU A 18 14.95 10.46 6.74
N ALA A 19 15.22 10.96 5.52
CA ALA A 19 15.15 12.38 5.22
C ALA A 19 13.74 12.93 5.45
N ILE A 20 12.70 12.21 5.03
CA ILE A 20 11.31 12.61 5.27
C ILE A 20 11.00 12.62 6.76
N ARG A 21 11.39 11.58 7.50
CA ARG A 21 11.15 11.50 8.94
C ARG A 21 11.79 12.65 9.70
N ASN A 22 12.95 13.11 9.26
CA ASN A 22 13.67 14.20 9.92
C ASN A 22 12.94 15.55 9.82
N ILE A 23 12.03 15.71 8.87
CA ILE A 23 11.25 16.95 8.71
C ILE A 23 9.82 16.83 9.23
N LEU A 24 9.39 15.64 9.65
CA LEU A 24 8.05 15.43 10.20
C LEU A 24 8.03 15.72 11.69
N ASP A 25 6.92 16.27 12.16
CA ASP A 25 6.67 16.44 13.59
C ASP A 25 6.44 15.08 14.26
N ASP A 26 6.63 15.02 15.57
CA ASP A 26 6.37 13.82 16.36
C ASP A 26 4.91 13.38 16.20
N GLY A 27 4.73 12.07 16.04
CA GLY A 27 3.40 11.47 15.90
C GLY A 27 2.83 11.50 14.47
N VAL A 28 3.53 12.10 13.51
CA VAL A 28 3.14 12.06 12.10
C VAL A 28 3.68 10.81 11.46
N GLU A 29 2.80 9.99 10.89
CA GLU A 29 3.18 8.76 10.21
C GLU A 29 3.27 8.95 8.70
N ILE A 30 4.08 8.08 8.06
CA ILE A 30 4.20 8.04 6.61
C ILE A 30 3.20 7.03 6.07
N LEU A 31 2.39 7.44 5.08
CA LEU A 31 1.62 6.54 4.24
C LEU A 31 2.32 6.48 2.88
N ALA A 32 2.95 5.36 2.57
CA ALA A 32 3.69 5.21 1.32
C ALA A 32 2.78 4.68 0.21
N VAL A 33 2.72 5.41 -0.90
CA VAL A 33 1.91 5.01 -2.06
C VAL A 33 2.75 4.13 -2.98
N VAL A 34 2.35 2.87 -3.11
CA VAL A 34 3.07 1.85 -3.89
C VAL A 34 2.22 1.27 -5.04
N LYS A 35 1.23 2.03 -5.50
CA LYS A 35 0.36 1.66 -6.62
C LYS A 35 1.16 1.53 -7.92
N ALA A 36 0.56 0.91 -8.94
CA ALA A 36 1.19 0.72 -10.25
C ALA A 36 2.57 0.06 -10.12
N ASN A 37 2.64 -1.03 -9.34
CA ASN A 37 3.87 -1.76 -9.07
C ASN A 37 4.96 -0.85 -8.45
N ALA A 38 4.57 0.02 -7.50
CA ALA A 38 5.42 1.06 -6.92
C ALA A 38 6.01 1.98 -8.02
N TYR A 39 5.14 2.42 -8.93
CA TYR A 39 5.51 3.27 -10.08
C TYR A 39 6.59 2.61 -10.95
N GLY A 40 6.55 1.28 -11.09
CA GLY A 40 7.50 0.51 -11.86
C GLY A 40 8.74 0.05 -11.09
N HIS A 41 8.84 0.38 -9.80
CA HIS A 41 10.00 0.02 -8.97
C HIS A 41 9.89 -1.37 -8.33
N GLY A 42 8.76 -2.06 -8.49
CA GLY A 42 8.51 -3.35 -7.88
C GLY A 42 7.85 -3.24 -6.51
N SER A 43 6.51 -3.39 -6.48
CA SER A 43 5.73 -3.13 -5.27
C SER A 43 6.07 -4.04 -4.10
N ILE A 44 6.37 -5.33 -4.36
CA ILE A 44 6.65 -6.29 -3.29
C ILE A 44 7.97 -5.96 -2.60
N GLU A 45 9.05 -5.78 -3.35
CA GLU A 45 10.36 -5.48 -2.78
C GLU A 45 10.39 -4.11 -2.10
N ILE A 46 9.78 -3.10 -2.70
CA ILE A 46 9.66 -1.77 -2.10
C ILE A 46 8.83 -1.84 -0.82
N SER A 47 7.70 -2.54 -0.82
CA SER A 47 6.84 -2.68 0.35
C SER A 47 7.53 -3.42 1.49
N LYS A 48 8.27 -4.49 1.19
CA LYS A 48 9.07 -5.21 2.18
C LYS A 48 10.12 -4.31 2.82
N LYS A 49 10.83 -3.53 2.02
CA LYS A 49 11.84 -2.59 2.52
C LYS A 49 11.20 -1.51 3.39
N LEU A 50 10.11 -0.90 2.92
CA LEU A 50 9.37 0.11 3.69
C LEU A 50 8.89 -0.45 5.02
N SER A 51 8.33 -1.66 5.02
CA SER A 51 7.88 -2.32 6.24
C SER A 51 9.04 -2.56 7.22
N SER A 52 10.20 -2.94 6.72
CA SER A 52 11.40 -3.13 7.53
C SER A 52 11.91 -1.82 8.16
N LEU A 53 11.58 -0.70 7.55
CA LEU A 53 11.90 0.64 8.03
C LEU A 53 10.80 1.23 8.92
N ASN A 54 9.85 0.40 9.36
CA ASN A 54 8.70 0.81 10.19
C ASN A 54 7.77 1.83 9.49
N VAL A 55 7.68 1.79 8.18
CA VAL A 55 6.60 2.43 7.45
C VAL A 55 5.41 1.49 7.52
N ASN A 56 4.49 1.77 8.42
CA ASN A 56 3.42 0.84 8.80
C ASN A 56 2.16 0.97 7.95
N ASN A 57 2.13 1.92 7.03
CA ASN A 57 0.96 2.19 6.21
C ASN A 57 1.37 2.31 4.74
N LEU A 58 0.76 1.48 3.90
CA LEU A 58 0.96 1.47 2.46
C LEU A 58 -0.37 1.76 1.77
N ALA A 59 -0.34 2.40 0.61
CA ALA A 59 -1.53 2.64 -0.18
C ALA A 59 -1.35 2.15 -1.62
N VAL A 60 -2.38 1.55 -2.17
CA VAL A 60 -2.44 1.03 -3.53
C VAL A 60 -3.71 1.51 -4.22
N ALA A 61 -3.83 1.32 -5.53
CA ALA A 61 -4.99 1.75 -6.28
C ALA A 61 -6.12 0.71 -6.27
N THR A 62 -5.79 -0.58 -6.35
CA THR A 62 -6.76 -1.65 -6.59
C THR A 62 -6.71 -2.74 -5.52
N TYR A 63 -7.80 -3.51 -5.47
CA TYR A 63 -7.88 -4.70 -4.62
C TYR A 63 -6.79 -5.72 -4.98
N GLU A 64 -6.55 -5.95 -6.27
CA GLU A 64 -5.54 -6.90 -6.74
C GLU A 64 -4.13 -6.50 -6.27
N GLU A 65 -3.79 -5.21 -6.36
CA GLU A 65 -2.52 -4.70 -5.86
C GLU A 65 -2.38 -4.94 -4.35
N ALA A 66 -3.44 -4.69 -3.60
CA ALA A 66 -3.44 -4.91 -2.15
C ALA A 66 -3.21 -6.38 -1.81
N MET A 67 -3.89 -7.29 -2.50
CA MET A 67 -3.77 -8.71 -2.23
C MET A 67 -2.40 -9.26 -2.60
N GLU A 68 -1.80 -8.78 -3.68
CA GLU A 68 -0.44 -9.16 -4.07
C GLU A 68 0.57 -8.85 -2.95
N ILE A 69 0.48 -7.64 -2.38
CA ILE A 69 1.36 -7.23 -1.28
C ILE A 69 1.02 -8.02 -0.01
N LYS A 70 -0.26 -8.17 0.31
CA LYS A 70 -0.72 -8.91 1.50
C LYS A 70 -0.22 -10.35 1.49
N LEU A 71 -0.36 -11.04 0.36
CA LEU A 71 0.07 -12.43 0.21
C LEU A 71 1.59 -12.60 0.23
N SER A 72 2.35 -11.55 -0.01
CA SER A 72 3.81 -11.58 0.09
C SER A 72 4.33 -11.63 1.54
N GLY A 73 3.44 -11.45 2.52
CA GLY A 73 3.80 -11.49 3.94
C GLY A 73 4.19 -10.15 4.53
N VAL A 74 4.02 -9.05 3.80
CA VAL A 74 4.25 -7.69 4.34
C VAL A 74 3.27 -7.42 5.46
N LYS A 75 3.77 -6.92 6.60
CA LYS A 75 2.98 -6.71 7.81
C LYS A 75 2.38 -5.30 7.94
N SER A 76 2.80 -4.36 7.13
CA SER A 76 2.22 -3.02 7.11
C SER A 76 0.74 -3.07 6.75
N ASP A 77 -0.04 -2.13 7.27
CA ASP A 77 -1.43 -1.95 6.86
C ASP A 77 -1.48 -1.48 5.40
N ILE A 78 -2.48 -1.92 4.68
CA ILE A 78 -2.64 -1.61 3.26
C ILE A 78 -3.99 -0.95 3.06
N LEU A 79 -3.99 0.24 2.44
CA LEU A 79 -5.18 1.00 2.10
C LEU A 79 -5.40 1.00 0.59
N ILE A 80 -6.58 0.59 0.16
CA ILE A 80 -6.99 0.68 -1.24
C ILE A 80 -7.58 2.07 -1.49
N LEU A 81 -6.98 2.83 -2.40
CA LEU A 81 -7.41 4.18 -2.73
C LEU A 81 -8.53 4.24 -3.77
N GLY A 82 -8.59 3.26 -4.67
CA GLY A 82 -9.62 3.20 -5.70
C GLY A 82 -10.94 2.64 -5.21
N SER A 83 -11.98 2.78 -6.02
CA SER A 83 -13.28 2.18 -5.75
C SER A 83 -13.22 0.67 -5.94
N ILE A 84 -13.91 -0.07 -5.07
CA ILE A 84 -13.93 -1.54 -5.12
C ILE A 84 -15.38 -2.06 -5.12
N THR A 85 -15.56 -3.30 -5.55
CA THR A 85 -16.86 -3.97 -5.61
C THR A 85 -17.32 -4.41 -4.22
N ASN A 86 -18.60 -4.77 -4.10
CA ASN A 86 -19.14 -5.30 -2.83
C ASN A 86 -18.43 -6.58 -2.41
N GLU A 87 -18.12 -7.47 -3.36
CA GLU A 87 -17.38 -8.69 -3.07
C GLU A 87 -15.96 -8.37 -2.55
N GLU A 88 -15.32 -7.37 -3.14
CA GLU A 88 -14.01 -6.92 -2.71
C GLU A 88 -14.04 -6.26 -1.34
N ILE A 89 -15.13 -5.56 -0.99
CA ILE A 89 -15.33 -5.01 0.35
C ILE A 89 -15.35 -6.15 1.38
N ILE A 90 -16.15 -7.18 1.14
CA ILE A 90 -16.25 -8.33 2.04
C ILE A 90 -14.89 -8.99 2.21
N SER A 91 -14.19 -9.25 1.12
CA SER A 91 -12.87 -9.87 1.16
C SER A 91 -11.85 -8.99 1.87
N SER A 92 -11.88 -7.68 1.64
CA SER A 92 -10.98 -6.73 2.31
C SER A 92 -11.19 -6.74 3.82
N ILE A 93 -12.43 -6.75 4.28
CA ILE A 93 -12.75 -6.86 5.71
C ILE A 93 -12.18 -8.15 6.29
N ASN A 94 -12.40 -9.27 5.61
CA ASN A 94 -11.92 -10.59 6.06
C ASN A 94 -10.39 -10.68 6.08
N GLN A 95 -9.72 -9.98 5.18
CA GLN A 95 -8.26 -9.98 5.07
C GLN A 95 -7.59 -8.89 5.91
N GLY A 96 -8.35 -8.02 6.54
CA GLY A 96 -7.79 -6.90 7.29
C GLY A 96 -7.16 -5.82 6.41
N VAL A 97 -7.69 -5.65 5.21
CA VAL A 97 -7.24 -4.60 4.28
C VAL A 97 -8.17 -3.41 4.39
N LEU A 98 -7.60 -2.23 4.50
CA LEU A 98 -8.34 -0.97 4.57
C LEU A 98 -8.78 -0.54 3.17
N PHE A 99 -9.92 0.11 3.06
CA PHE A 99 -10.41 0.59 1.78
C PHE A 99 -11.14 1.93 1.92
N THR A 100 -11.26 2.61 0.80
CA THR A 100 -11.91 3.93 0.73
C THR A 100 -13.38 3.76 0.41
N VAL A 101 -14.24 4.47 1.12
CA VAL A 101 -15.68 4.52 0.87
C VAL A 101 -15.99 5.77 0.05
N TYR A 102 -16.62 5.59 -1.12
CA TYR A 102 -16.85 6.67 -2.07
C TYR A 102 -18.28 7.22 -2.06
N ASP A 103 -19.24 6.44 -1.57
CA ASP A 103 -20.62 6.89 -1.50
C ASP A 103 -21.37 6.26 -0.31
N ILE A 104 -22.54 6.82 -0.02
CA ILE A 104 -23.32 6.39 1.12
C ILE A 104 -23.92 4.99 0.95
N SER A 105 -24.14 4.55 -0.29
CA SER A 105 -24.67 3.20 -0.54
C SER A 105 -23.69 2.12 -0.07
N GLN A 106 -22.38 2.39 -0.20
CA GLN A 106 -21.36 1.51 0.33
C GLN A 106 -21.42 1.41 1.87
N LEU A 107 -21.67 2.52 2.54
CA LEU A 107 -21.85 2.52 4.01
C LEU A 107 -23.05 1.66 4.43
N TYR A 108 -24.17 1.78 3.74
CA TYR A 108 -25.34 0.95 4.03
C TYR A 108 -25.04 -0.54 3.78
N PHE A 109 -24.31 -0.83 2.71
CA PHE A 109 -23.89 -2.21 2.45
C PHE A 109 -23.01 -2.76 3.56
N ILE A 110 -22.00 -2.00 3.99
CA ILE A 110 -21.09 -2.41 5.07
C ILE A 110 -21.87 -2.62 6.38
N ASP A 111 -22.78 -1.70 6.70
CA ASP A 111 -23.59 -1.79 7.91
C ASP A 111 -24.51 -3.03 7.93
N SER A 112 -24.86 -3.55 6.76
CA SER A 112 -25.69 -4.75 6.63
C SER A 112 -24.95 -6.07 6.84
N LEU A 113 -23.64 -6.06 6.88
CA LEU A 113 -22.83 -7.27 6.99
C LEU A 113 -22.80 -7.90 8.38
#